data_cafa9eba6581c5c4d0d6d8e0146ae526
#
_entry.id   cafa9eba6581c5c4d0d6d8e0146ae526
#
_cell.length_a   1.000
_cell.length_b   1.000
_cell.length_c   1.000
_cell.angle_alpha   90.00
_cell.angle_beta   90.00
_cell.angle_gamma   90.00
#
_symmetry.space_group_name_H-M   'P 1'
#
loop_
_entity.id
_entity.type
_entity.pdbx_description
1 polymer ?
#
loop_
_entity_poly.entity_id
_entity_poly.type
_entity_poly.pdbx_seq_one_letter_code
_entity_poly.pdbx_strand_id
1 'polypeptide(L)'
;MANVPKDLKYTREHEWAKQEGDRVRVGITAYAQEQLGDVVFVELPKIGAKVTAAKNFGVVESVKAVSDLFAPISGEVVEVNGELGQKPETVNQDPYGKGWMLVVKPSGKGEWDQLLSAQQYEALIAQGGH
;
A
#
# COMPACT_ATOMS: atom_id res chain seq x y z
N MET A 1 17.13 2.80 -8.77
CA MET A 1 15.83 3.44 -8.93
C MET A 1 14.72 2.50 -8.46
N ALA A 2 13.70 3.05 -7.86
CA ALA A 2 12.58 2.25 -7.41
C ALA A 2 11.80 1.69 -8.59
N ASN A 3 11.36 0.45 -8.47
CA ASN A 3 10.52 -0.20 -9.47
C ASN A 3 9.08 0.31 -9.36
N VAL A 4 8.46 0.64 -10.50
CA VAL A 4 7.08 1.10 -10.55
C VAL A 4 6.33 0.26 -11.59
N PRO A 5 5.69 -0.85 -11.14
CA PRO A 5 4.92 -1.70 -12.07
C PRO A 5 3.82 -0.93 -12.80
N LYS A 6 3.67 -1.18 -14.10
CA LYS A 6 2.76 -0.42 -14.94
C LYS A 6 1.31 -0.86 -14.85
N ASP A 7 1.06 -2.03 -14.29
CA ASP A 7 -0.29 -2.59 -14.18
C ASP A 7 -0.96 -2.28 -12.84
N LEU A 8 -0.35 -1.42 -12.04
CA LEU A 8 -0.88 -1.02 -10.73
C LEU A 8 -1.32 0.43 -10.76
N LYS A 9 -2.06 0.82 -9.72
CA LYS A 9 -2.37 2.22 -9.42
C LYS A 9 -1.68 2.61 -8.13
N TYR A 10 -1.55 3.93 -7.89
CA TYR A 10 -0.73 4.43 -6.80
C TYR A 10 -1.39 5.61 -6.10
N THR A 11 -0.98 5.83 -4.84
CA THR A 11 -1.38 7.03 -4.10
C THR A 11 -0.17 7.96 -3.96
N ARG A 12 -0.46 9.21 -3.57
CA ARG A 12 0.59 10.18 -3.27
C ARG A 12 1.37 9.84 -2.00
N GLU A 13 0.80 8.95 -1.17
CA GLU A 13 1.43 8.51 0.06
C GLU A 13 2.21 7.21 -0.12
N HIS A 14 2.38 6.77 -1.38
CA HIS A 14 3.24 5.64 -1.74
C HIS A 14 2.66 4.27 -1.40
N GLU A 15 1.35 4.13 -1.50
CA GLU A 15 0.70 2.82 -1.50
C GLU A 15 0.37 2.43 -2.94
N TRP A 16 0.40 1.12 -3.23
CA TRP A 16 -0.03 0.63 -4.52
C TRP A 16 -1.36 -0.12 -4.36
N ALA A 17 -2.11 -0.17 -5.46
CA ALA A 17 -3.38 -0.88 -5.52
C ALA A 17 -3.43 -1.72 -6.78
N LYS A 18 -3.82 -2.99 -6.63
CA LYS A 18 -3.92 -3.93 -7.74
C LYS A 18 -5.34 -4.47 -7.79
N GLN A 19 -6.00 -4.31 -8.94
CA GLN A 19 -7.35 -4.85 -9.11
C GLN A 19 -7.29 -6.34 -9.39
N GLU A 20 -8.02 -7.12 -8.59
CA GLU A 20 -8.11 -8.57 -8.71
C GLU A 20 -9.59 -8.95 -8.71
N GLY A 21 -10.21 -8.98 -9.90
CA GLY A 21 -11.63 -9.22 -10.01
C GLY A 21 -12.41 -8.07 -9.40
N ASP A 22 -13.25 -8.37 -8.42
CA ASP A 22 -14.04 -7.36 -7.70
C ASP A 22 -13.36 -6.87 -6.42
N ARG A 23 -12.07 -7.17 -6.26
CA ARG A 23 -11.30 -6.80 -5.07
C ARG A 23 -10.05 -6.04 -5.45
N VAL A 24 -9.46 -5.36 -4.47
CA VAL A 24 -8.24 -4.58 -4.65
C VAL A 24 -7.23 -4.99 -3.59
N ARG A 25 -6.05 -5.43 -4.04
CA ARG A 25 -4.94 -5.76 -3.15
C ARG A 25 -4.10 -4.51 -2.95
N VAL A 26 -3.62 -4.30 -1.73
CA VAL A 26 -2.93 -3.07 -1.34
C VAL A 26 -1.60 -3.39 -0.66
N GLY A 27 -0.60 -2.57 -0.92
CA GLY A 27 0.69 -2.63 -0.25
C GLY A 27 1.41 -1.29 -0.39
N ILE A 28 2.67 -1.24 0.03
CA ILE A 28 3.48 -0.04 -0.18
C ILE A 28 4.47 -0.27 -1.31
N THR A 29 4.88 0.83 -1.94
CA THR A 29 5.75 0.76 -3.13
C THR A 29 7.20 0.49 -2.77
N ALA A 30 7.99 0.11 -3.77
CA ALA A 30 9.43 -0.05 -3.59
C ALA A 30 10.06 1.25 -3.12
N TYR A 31 9.59 2.39 -3.63
CA TYR A 31 10.07 3.69 -3.18
C TYR A 31 9.83 3.90 -1.69
N ALA A 32 8.61 3.56 -1.22
CA ALA A 32 8.27 3.72 0.18
C ALA A 32 9.17 2.88 1.09
N GLN A 33 9.40 1.61 0.74
CA GLN A 33 10.22 0.75 1.57
C GLN A 33 11.70 1.19 1.56
N GLU A 34 12.17 1.77 0.46
CA GLU A 34 13.53 2.31 0.41
C GLU A 34 13.68 3.51 1.36
N GLN A 35 12.67 4.37 1.40
CA GLN A 35 12.68 5.54 2.29
C GLN A 35 12.58 5.14 3.76
N LEU A 36 11.83 4.08 4.05
CA LEU A 36 11.66 3.59 5.41
C LEU A 36 12.91 2.88 5.94
N GLY A 37 13.60 2.13 5.07
CA GLY A 37 14.63 1.23 5.52
C GLY A 37 14.02 -0.07 6.06
N ASP A 38 14.75 -0.79 6.89
CA ASP A 38 14.33 -2.12 7.36
C ASP A 38 13.05 -2.05 8.18
N VAL A 39 12.00 -2.68 7.67
CA VAL A 39 10.69 -2.73 8.34
C VAL A 39 10.76 -3.75 9.48
N VAL A 40 10.34 -3.35 10.67
CA VAL A 40 10.39 -4.18 11.87
C VAL A 40 9.01 -4.49 12.43
N PHE A 41 7.98 -3.75 12.03
CA PHE A 41 6.62 -3.96 12.54
C PHE A 41 5.60 -3.39 11.56
N VAL A 42 4.50 -4.10 11.39
CA VAL A 42 3.37 -3.66 10.57
C VAL A 42 2.09 -3.89 11.35
N GLU A 43 1.30 -2.82 11.52
CA GLU A 43 0.00 -2.92 12.17
C GLU A 43 -1.08 -2.78 11.11
N LEU A 44 -1.94 -3.79 10.99
CA LEU A 44 -2.98 -3.86 9.97
C LEU A 44 -4.35 -3.96 10.64
N PRO A 45 -5.42 -3.55 9.93
CA PRO A 45 -6.78 -3.70 10.47
C PRO A 45 -7.20 -5.16 10.47
N LYS A 46 -8.33 -5.43 11.10
CA LYS A 46 -8.88 -6.79 11.12
C LYS A 46 -9.76 -7.00 9.89
N ILE A 47 -9.91 -8.28 9.49
CA ILE A 47 -10.88 -8.65 8.46
C ILE A 47 -12.26 -8.17 8.92
N GLY A 48 -13.00 -7.56 8.03
CA GLY A 48 -14.30 -6.95 8.32
C GLY A 48 -14.25 -5.47 8.64
N ALA A 49 -13.05 -4.93 8.88
CA ALA A 49 -12.91 -3.51 9.15
C ALA A 49 -13.23 -2.69 7.90
N LYS A 50 -13.76 -1.49 8.11
CA LYS A 50 -14.03 -0.55 7.02
C LYS A 50 -12.85 0.39 6.89
N VAL A 51 -12.41 0.64 5.64
CA VAL A 51 -11.37 1.61 5.35
C VAL A 51 -11.94 2.68 4.43
N THR A 52 -11.40 3.88 4.53
CA THR A 52 -11.87 5.03 3.76
C THR A 52 -10.70 5.60 2.96
N ALA A 53 -10.94 5.90 1.68
CA ALA A 53 -9.90 6.45 0.80
C ALA A 53 -9.22 7.65 1.45
N ALA A 54 -7.89 7.68 1.39
CA ALA A 54 -7.04 8.74 1.92
C ALA A 54 -7.04 8.85 3.44
N LYS A 55 -7.63 7.88 4.14
CA LYS A 55 -7.60 7.82 5.60
C LYS A 55 -6.67 6.71 6.07
N ASN A 56 -6.10 6.89 7.27
CA ASN A 56 -5.19 5.93 7.86
C ASN A 56 -5.89 4.59 8.09
N PHE A 57 -5.21 3.48 7.72
CA PHE A 57 -5.72 2.14 8.01
C PHE A 57 -4.75 1.33 8.86
N GLY A 58 -3.55 1.80 9.07
CA GLY A 58 -2.56 1.06 9.82
C GLY A 58 -1.26 1.82 9.91
N VAL A 59 -0.20 1.13 10.35
CA VAL A 59 1.10 1.73 10.59
C VAL A 59 2.18 0.76 10.15
N VAL A 60 3.26 1.30 9.60
CA VAL A 60 4.48 0.54 9.33
C VAL A 60 5.63 1.20 10.10
N GLU A 61 6.39 0.38 10.84
CA GLU A 61 7.55 0.86 11.59
C GLU A 61 8.82 0.27 11.03
N SER A 62 9.82 1.12 10.88
CA SER A 62 11.16 0.68 10.48
C SER A 62 12.14 1.02 11.59
N VAL A 63 13.39 0.63 11.41
CA VAL A 63 14.44 0.92 12.38
C VAL A 63 14.66 2.41 12.60
N LYS A 64 14.19 3.25 11.66
CA LYS A 64 14.44 4.70 11.73
C LYS A 64 13.19 5.58 11.72
N ALA A 65 12.00 4.99 11.46
CA ALA A 65 10.80 5.82 11.28
C ALA A 65 9.52 5.04 11.56
N VAL A 66 8.45 5.78 11.82
CA VAL A 66 7.09 5.25 11.93
C VAL A 66 6.25 6.00 10.90
N SER A 67 5.49 5.30 10.09
CA SER A 67 4.70 5.91 9.03
C SER A 67 3.29 5.37 9.01
N ASP A 68 2.33 6.27 8.84
CA ASP A 68 0.92 5.90 8.68
C ASP A 68 0.71 5.29 7.29
N LEU A 69 -0.23 4.36 7.21
CA LEU A 69 -0.66 3.76 5.96
C LEU A 69 -2.03 4.28 5.60
N PHE A 70 -2.19 4.76 4.37
CA PHE A 70 -3.45 5.38 3.92
C PHE A 70 -4.11 4.51 2.87
N ALA A 71 -5.43 4.32 3.00
CA ALA A 71 -6.17 3.46 2.08
C ALA A 71 -6.28 4.13 0.70
N PRO A 72 -5.96 3.39 -0.38
CA PRO A 72 -6.14 3.95 -1.72
C PRO A 72 -7.61 4.04 -2.13
N ILE A 73 -8.45 3.16 -1.57
CA ILE A 73 -9.88 3.15 -1.87
C ILE A 73 -10.67 2.84 -0.60
N SER A 74 -11.95 3.18 -0.62
CA SER A 74 -12.86 2.84 0.48
C SER A 74 -13.44 1.45 0.27
N GLY A 75 -13.69 0.74 1.36
CA GLY A 75 -14.32 -0.56 1.30
C GLY A 75 -14.13 -1.36 2.57
N GLU A 76 -14.41 -2.65 2.46
CA GLU A 76 -14.28 -3.58 3.58
C GLU A 76 -13.04 -4.46 3.40
N VAL A 77 -12.27 -4.63 4.47
CA VAL A 77 -11.09 -5.50 4.46
C VAL A 77 -11.57 -6.94 4.45
N VAL A 78 -11.21 -7.70 3.41
CA VAL A 78 -11.61 -9.09 3.26
C VAL A 78 -10.46 -10.06 3.45
N GLU A 79 -9.21 -9.59 3.33
CA GLU A 79 -8.02 -10.39 3.63
C GLU A 79 -6.94 -9.50 4.21
N VAL A 80 -6.13 -10.09 5.08
CA VAL A 80 -4.99 -9.42 5.71
C VAL A 80 -3.81 -10.37 5.64
N ASN A 81 -2.62 -9.84 5.30
CA ASN A 81 -1.41 -10.67 5.22
C ASN A 81 -0.82 -10.86 6.61
N GLY A 82 -1.24 -11.94 7.27
CA GLY A 82 -0.79 -12.25 8.63
C GLY A 82 0.69 -12.58 8.73
N GLU A 83 1.34 -12.95 7.62
CA GLU A 83 2.77 -13.27 7.64
C GLU A 83 3.63 -12.06 8.00
N LEU A 84 3.14 -10.85 7.73
CA LEU A 84 3.88 -9.64 8.06
C LEU A 84 4.04 -9.43 9.56
N GLY A 85 3.21 -10.04 10.37
CA GLY A 85 3.36 -10.00 11.82
C GLY A 85 4.60 -10.77 12.30
N GLN A 86 4.99 -11.82 11.56
CA GLN A 86 6.15 -12.64 11.90
C GLN A 86 7.37 -12.27 11.09
N LYS A 87 7.16 -11.83 9.84
CA LYS A 87 8.23 -11.50 8.91
C LYS A 87 7.99 -10.14 8.27
N PRO A 88 8.07 -9.06 9.04
CA PRO A 88 7.83 -7.72 8.48
C PRO A 88 8.83 -7.34 7.40
N GLU A 89 10.01 -7.91 7.42
CA GLU A 89 11.04 -7.65 6.40
C GLU A 89 10.62 -8.08 5.00
N THR A 90 9.55 -8.88 4.87
CA THR A 90 9.00 -9.24 3.57
C THR A 90 8.56 -8.00 2.79
N VAL A 91 8.13 -6.96 3.49
CA VAL A 91 7.78 -5.68 2.85
C VAL A 91 8.98 -5.10 2.09
N ASN A 92 10.17 -5.23 2.65
CA ASN A 92 11.39 -4.75 2.00
C ASN A 92 11.79 -5.65 0.84
N GLN A 93 11.66 -6.97 1.03
CA GLN A 93 12.16 -7.95 0.07
C GLN A 93 11.30 -8.06 -1.17
N ASP A 94 9.98 -7.92 -1.01
CA ASP A 94 9.05 -8.14 -2.11
C ASP A 94 7.79 -7.28 -1.94
N PRO A 95 7.93 -5.94 -2.04
CA PRO A 95 6.82 -5.04 -1.74
C PRO A 95 5.61 -5.21 -2.65
N TYR A 96 5.79 -5.66 -3.89
CA TYR A 96 4.68 -5.84 -4.83
C TYR A 96 4.16 -7.28 -4.87
N GLY A 97 4.82 -8.20 -4.20
CA GLY A 97 4.42 -9.60 -4.17
C GLY A 97 4.05 -10.05 -2.77
N LYS A 98 4.93 -10.81 -2.14
CA LYS A 98 4.66 -11.39 -0.82
C LYS A 98 4.50 -10.36 0.28
N GLY A 99 4.96 -9.14 0.06
CA GLY A 99 4.81 -8.04 1.02
C GLY A 99 3.48 -7.30 0.95
N TRP A 100 2.48 -7.83 0.25
CA TRP A 100 1.16 -7.21 0.22
C TRP A 100 0.59 -7.12 1.64
N MET A 101 -0.27 -6.15 1.87
CA MET A 101 -0.77 -5.88 3.23
C MET A 101 -2.20 -6.32 3.44
N LEU A 102 -3.12 -5.89 2.58
CA LEU A 102 -4.52 -6.28 2.74
C LEU A 102 -5.23 -6.31 1.38
N VAL A 103 -6.44 -6.88 1.40
CA VAL A 103 -7.33 -6.90 0.24
C VAL A 103 -8.64 -6.27 0.66
N VAL A 104 -9.14 -5.35 -0.15
CA VAL A 104 -10.34 -4.57 0.12
C VAL A 104 -11.40 -4.90 -0.92
N LYS A 105 -12.66 -5.06 -0.48
CA LYS A 105 -13.79 -5.10 -1.38
C LYS A 105 -14.30 -3.67 -1.52
N PRO A 106 -14.14 -3.04 -2.70
CA PRO A 106 -14.47 -1.62 -2.84
C PRO A 106 -15.95 -1.33 -2.60
N SER A 107 -16.22 -0.21 -1.94
CA SER A 107 -17.58 0.27 -1.71
C SER A 107 -17.87 1.59 -2.43
N GLY A 108 -16.82 2.34 -2.80
CA GLY A 108 -16.98 3.61 -3.49
C GLY A 108 -16.85 3.45 -4.99
N LYS A 109 -17.51 4.33 -5.73
CA LYS A 109 -17.38 4.38 -7.19
C LYS A 109 -16.50 5.56 -7.58
N GLY A 110 -15.64 5.36 -8.58
CA GLY A 110 -14.80 6.43 -9.10
C GLY A 110 -13.50 6.65 -8.33
N GLU A 111 -13.35 6.04 -7.16
CA GLU A 111 -12.11 6.20 -6.39
C GLU A 111 -10.92 5.59 -7.10
N TRP A 112 -11.12 4.46 -7.76
CA TRP A 112 -10.06 3.80 -8.52
C TRP A 112 -9.49 4.72 -9.59
N ASP A 113 -10.38 5.45 -10.28
CA ASP A 113 -9.97 6.33 -11.38
C ASP A 113 -9.24 7.58 -10.87
N GLN A 114 -9.35 7.90 -9.60
CA GLN A 114 -8.65 9.04 -9.00
C GLN A 114 -7.23 8.69 -8.58
N LEU A 115 -6.88 7.42 -8.57
CA LEU A 115 -5.53 6.98 -8.23
C LEU A 115 -4.56 7.34 -9.35
N LEU A 116 -3.28 7.42 -9.00
CA LEU A 116 -2.24 7.74 -9.97
C LEU A 116 -1.92 6.51 -10.81
N SER A 117 -1.68 6.74 -12.12
CA SER A 117 -1.11 5.71 -12.97
C SER A 117 0.37 5.54 -12.61
N ALA A 118 1.01 4.49 -13.13
CA ALA A 118 2.43 4.29 -12.94
C ALA A 118 3.23 5.48 -13.44
N GLN A 119 2.86 6.02 -14.60
CA GLN A 119 3.55 7.17 -15.18
C GLN A 119 3.42 8.42 -14.29
N GLN A 120 2.21 8.66 -13.77
CA GLN A 120 1.98 9.80 -12.88
C GLN A 120 2.74 9.63 -11.57
N TYR A 121 2.79 8.42 -11.06
CA TYR A 121 3.52 8.15 -9.83
C TYR A 121 5.03 8.29 -10.03
N GLU A 122 5.56 7.83 -11.17
CA GLU A 122 6.97 8.02 -11.49
C GLU A 122 7.34 9.50 -11.52
N ALA A 123 6.47 10.34 -12.08
CA ALA A 123 6.68 11.78 -12.10
C ALA A 123 6.70 12.35 -10.68
N LEU A 124 5.82 11.84 -9.81
CA LEU A 124 5.76 12.29 -8.42
C LEU A 124 7.07 11.99 -7.69
N ILE A 125 7.56 10.76 -7.76
CA ILE A 125 8.79 10.39 -7.04
C ILE A 125 10.03 11.05 -7.66
N ALA A 126 10.01 11.35 -8.95
CA ALA A 126 11.10 12.10 -9.60
C ALA A 126 11.20 13.52 -9.05
N GLN A 127 10.10 14.06 -8.51
CA GLN A 127 10.07 15.39 -7.92
C GLN A 127 10.36 15.35 -6.41
N GLY A 128 10.74 14.21 -5.86
CA GLY A 128 11.06 14.07 -4.46
C GLY A 128 9.98 13.38 -3.63
N GLY A 129 8.95 12.83 -4.27
CA GLY A 129 7.94 12.03 -3.59
C GLY A 129 6.86 12.83 -2.87
N HIS A 130 6.63 14.06 -3.27
CA HIS A 130 5.63 14.93 -2.61
C HIS A 130 4.34 15.02 -3.38
#